data_3c01b2e2cf9b2cb0b8db646e0fb5e5ff
#
_entry.id   3c01b2e2cf9b2cb0b8db646e0fb5e5ff
#
_cell.length_a   1.000
_cell.length_b   1.000
_cell.length_c   1.000
_cell.angle_alpha   90.00
_cell.angle_beta   90.00
_cell.angle_gamma   90.00
#
_symmetry.space_group_name_H-M   'P 1'
#
loop_
_entity.id
_entity.type
_entity.pdbx_description
1 polymer ?
#
loop_
_entity_poly.entity_id
_entity_poly.type
_entity_poly.pdbx_seq_one_letter_code
_entity_poly.pdbx_strand_id
1 'polypeptide(L)'
;FLAIVTYGAIVVPIQNEFKPEQIHNIVNHSESKMLFVGDVVATEINAEEMPSLEGIVYLPDFSLNLSRSEKLTYAREHLNEIFGHKYPKYFRKEHIKYHVDDPEELAMINYTSGTTGFSKGVMLPYRALWGNLDYLMDTVKPKIGKNCNILSTLPMAHMYGLMTEFIFNIVLGNHIFFLTRQPSPTLISEALNETKPDIIFAVPLVIDKIVRKHVFPRVQTNWVRLLTSMPVLSKRIKEKIREFVLGEFGEHPYEVVVGGAPLNKEIENFFVSIGFPIAMGYGTTETAPLITFAHQDDYVAGSCGVAVKHMEVKVLSDDPQNVPGELVCRGINV
;
A
#
# COMPACT_ATOMS: atom_id res chain seq x y z
N PHE A 1 -9.43 -6.96 -6.79
CA PHE A 1 -8.72 -5.96 -7.60
C PHE A 1 -8.34 -6.54 -8.97
N LEU A 2 -7.40 -7.49 -9.05
CA LEU A 2 -6.88 -8.02 -10.32
C LEU A 2 -7.98 -8.51 -11.27
N ALA A 3 -8.96 -9.26 -10.77
CA ALA A 3 -10.05 -9.76 -11.60
C ALA A 3 -10.88 -8.65 -12.26
N ILE A 4 -11.10 -7.54 -11.57
CA ILE A 4 -11.86 -6.39 -12.08
C ILE A 4 -11.04 -5.65 -13.16
N VAL A 5 -9.78 -5.35 -12.85
CA VAL A 5 -8.89 -4.60 -13.77
C VAL A 5 -8.60 -5.43 -15.03
N THR A 6 -8.28 -6.71 -14.89
CA THR A 6 -8.02 -7.58 -16.05
C THR A 6 -9.26 -7.89 -16.90
N TYR A 7 -10.45 -7.68 -16.36
CA TYR A 7 -11.71 -7.71 -17.09
C TYR A 7 -11.96 -6.42 -17.90
N GLY A 8 -11.26 -5.33 -17.58
CA GLY A 8 -11.45 -4.00 -18.18
C GLY A 8 -12.54 -3.18 -17.50
N ALA A 9 -12.84 -3.46 -16.22
CA ALA A 9 -13.77 -2.67 -15.44
C ALA A 9 -13.03 -1.76 -14.45
N ILE A 10 -13.63 -0.60 -14.17
CA ILE A 10 -13.10 0.35 -13.21
C ILE A 10 -13.27 -0.21 -11.80
N VAL A 11 -12.17 -0.29 -11.04
CA VAL A 11 -12.21 -0.75 -9.66
C VAL A 11 -12.36 0.44 -8.69
N VAL A 12 -13.23 0.27 -7.70
CA VAL A 12 -13.43 1.23 -6.60
C VAL A 12 -13.11 0.52 -5.28
N PRO A 13 -11.86 0.58 -4.80
CA PRO A 13 -11.51 -0.04 -3.53
C PRO A 13 -12.09 0.76 -2.37
N ILE A 14 -12.78 0.07 -1.48
CA ILE A 14 -13.42 0.66 -0.30
C ILE A 14 -12.76 0.08 0.95
N GLN A 15 -12.36 0.94 1.89
CA GLN A 15 -11.77 0.50 3.15
C GLN A 15 -12.86 -0.15 4.01
N ASN A 16 -12.54 -1.32 4.58
CA ASN A 16 -13.46 -2.06 5.43
C ASN A 16 -13.76 -1.37 6.77
N GLU A 17 -12.99 -0.35 7.12
CA GLU A 17 -13.17 0.48 8.32
C GLU A 17 -14.16 1.63 8.11
N PHE A 18 -14.62 1.84 6.87
CA PHE A 18 -15.64 2.86 6.59
C PHE A 18 -16.98 2.45 7.16
N LYS A 19 -17.68 3.45 7.70
CA LYS A 19 -19.05 3.25 8.18
C LYS A 19 -20.01 2.95 7.01
N PRO A 20 -21.12 2.23 7.25
CA PRO A 20 -22.09 1.90 6.20
C PRO A 20 -22.51 3.09 5.36
N GLU A 21 -22.78 4.25 5.96
CA GLU A 21 -23.20 5.46 5.24
C GLU A 21 -22.10 5.98 4.28
N GLN A 22 -20.82 5.81 4.64
CA GLN A 22 -19.71 6.18 3.78
C GLN A 22 -19.60 5.21 2.59
N ILE A 23 -19.82 3.91 2.84
CA ILE A 23 -19.83 2.88 1.78
C ILE A 23 -20.97 3.16 0.80
N HIS A 24 -22.20 3.41 1.31
CA HIS A 24 -23.36 3.75 0.48
C HIS A 24 -23.09 4.99 -0.38
N ASN A 25 -22.52 6.04 0.22
CA ASN A 25 -22.18 7.27 -0.49
C ASN A 25 -21.15 7.02 -1.60
N ILE A 26 -20.08 6.24 -1.33
CA ILE A 26 -19.04 5.91 -2.31
C ILE A 26 -19.66 5.13 -3.48
N VAL A 27 -20.46 4.10 -3.19
CA VAL A 27 -21.12 3.27 -4.20
C VAL A 27 -22.02 4.11 -5.10
N ASN A 28 -22.84 4.99 -4.51
CA ASN A 28 -23.73 5.85 -5.25
C ASN A 28 -22.99 6.92 -6.06
N HIS A 29 -21.99 7.58 -5.46
CA HIS A 29 -21.20 8.63 -6.11
C HIS A 29 -20.36 8.09 -7.27
N SER A 30 -19.81 6.88 -7.14
CA SER A 30 -19.07 6.21 -8.21
C SER A 30 -19.97 5.53 -9.25
N GLU A 31 -21.28 5.52 -9.06
CA GLU A 31 -22.27 4.82 -9.89
C GLU A 31 -21.93 3.32 -10.08
N SER A 32 -21.33 2.70 -9.05
CA SER A 32 -20.91 1.30 -9.09
C SER A 32 -22.10 0.39 -9.37
N LYS A 33 -21.90 -0.61 -10.25
CA LYS A 33 -22.91 -1.58 -10.65
C LYS A 33 -22.84 -2.88 -9.86
N MET A 34 -21.63 -3.26 -9.45
CA MET A 34 -21.38 -4.49 -8.69
C MET A 34 -20.61 -4.16 -7.42
N LEU A 35 -21.00 -4.77 -6.32
CA LEU A 35 -20.31 -4.68 -5.05
C LEU A 35 -19.86 -6.09 -4.61
N PHE A 36 -18.59 -6.24 -4.27
CA PHE A 36 -18.02 -7.46 -3.71
C PHE A 36 -17.73 -7.24 -2.24
N VAL A 37 -18.34 -8.04 -1.36
CA VAL A 37 -18.30 -7.84 0.09
C VAL A 37 -17.79 -9.07 0.83
N GLY A 38 -17.03 -8.83 1.91
CA GLY A 38 -16.68 -9.85 2.91
C GLY A 38 -17.67 -9.88 4.07
N ASP A 39 -17.43 -10.79 5.03
CA ASP A 39 -18.34 -11.14 6.12
C ASP A 39 -18.87 -9.92 6.91
N VAL A 40 -17.97 -9.10 7.41
CA VAL A 40 -18.31 -7.98 8.30
C VAL A 40 -19.16 -6.94 7.56
N VAL A 41 -18.68 -6.49 6.39
CA VAL A 41 -19.35 -5.45 5.61
C VAL A 41 -20.72 -5.93 5.10
N ALA A 42 -20.84 -7.21 4.71
CA ALA A 42 -22.09 -7.77 4.18
C ALA A 42 -23.27 -7.67 5.15
N THR A 43 -23.01 -7.70 6.46
CA THR A 43 -24.05 -7.61 7.51
C THR A 43 -24.44 -6.18 7.89
N GLU A 44 -23.60 -5.21 7.54
CA GLU A 44 -23.77 -3.81 7.98
C GLU A 44 -24.38 -2.91 6.90
N ILE A 45 -24.24 -3.26 5.61
CA ILE A 45 -24.71 -2.42 4.51
C ILE A 45 -26.22 -2.61 4.24
N ASN A 46 -26.88 -1.52 3.81
CA ASN A 46 -28.26 -1.53 3.36
C ASN A 46 -28.33 -1.36 1.83
N ALA A 47 -28.73 -2.42 1.12
CA ALA A 47 -28.82 -2.43 -0.33
C ALA A 47 -29.83 -1.42 -0.91
N GLU A 48 -30.87 -1.08 -0.14
CA GLU A 48 -31.89 -0.11 -0.58
C GLU A 48 -31.33 1.32 -0.66
N GLU A 49 -30.26 1.61 0.08
CA GLU A 49 -29.55 2.90 0.03
C GLU A 49 -28.56 2.99 -1.13
N MET A 50 -28.41 1.92 -1.92
CA MET A 50 -27.50 1.85 -3.07
C MET A 50 -28.28 1.49 -4.35
N PRO A 51 -29.15 2.39 -4.88
CA PRO A 51 -30.02 2.09 -6.02
C PRO A 51 -29.26 1.86 -7.34
N SER A 52 -28.01 2.33 -7.46
CA SER A 52 -27.16 2.14 -8.65
C SER A 52 -26.70 0.69 -8.84
N LEU A 53 -26.68 -0.12 -7.76
CA LEU A 53 -26.21 -1.50 -7.81
C LEU A 53 -27.16 -2.42 -8.56
N GLU A 54 -26.60 -3.22 -9.45
CA GLU A 54 -27.27 -4.35 -10.10
C GLU A 54 -27.10 -5.64 -9.30
N GLY A 55 -25.99 -5.75 -8.53
CA GLY A 55 -25.75 -6.92 -7.70
C GLY A 55 -24.71 -6.73 -6.58
N ILE A 56 -24.87 -7.56 -5.54
CA ILE A 56 -23.91 -7.70 -4.45
C ILE A 56 -23.46 -9.16 -4.41
N VAL A 57 -22.17 -9.38 -4.57
CA VAL A 57 -21.51 -10.69 -4.52
C VAL A 57 -20.83 -10.87 -3.18
N TYR A 58 -21.15 -11.94 -2.48
CA TYR A 58 -20.51 -12.33 -1.23
C TYR A 58 -19.23 -13.12 -1.52
N LEU A 59 -18.09 -12.58 -1.09
CA LEU A 59 -16.77 -13.09 -1.48
C LEU A 59 -16.45 -14.52 -0.96
N PRO A 60 -16.88 -14.96 0.23
CA PRO A 60 -16.52 -16.28 0.75
C PRO A 60 -17.00 -17.45 -0.12
N ASP A 61 -18.17 -17.33 -0.78
CA ASP A 61 -18.75 -18.42 -1.59
C ASP A 61 -19.26 -17.97 -2.96
N PHE A 62 -19.07 -16.68 -3.29
CA PHE A 62 -19.55 -16.03 -4.51
C PHE A 62 -21.07 -16.11 -4.70
N SER A 63 -21.84 -16.24 -3.62
CA SER A 63 -23.29 -16.12 -3.66
C SER A 63 -23.73 -14.68 -3.96
N LEU A 64 -24.95 -14.53 -4.46
CA LEU A 64 -25.56 -13.23 -4.68
C LEU A 64 -26.41 -12.83 -3.47
N ASN A 65 -25.96 -11.82 -2.71
CA ASN A 65 -26.76 -11.23 -1.64
C ASN A 65 -27.84 -10.29 -2.19
N LEU A 66 -27.60 -9.72 -3.37
CA LEU A 66 -28.54 -8.92 -4.12
C LEU A 66 -28.40 -9.22 -5.61
N SER A 67 -29.52 -9.34 -6.31
CA SER A 67 -29.57 -9.28 -7.76
C SER A 67 -30.79 -8.47 -8.21
N ARG A 68 -30.55 -7.39 -8.95
CA ARG A 68 -31.56 -6.58 -9.61
C ARG A 68 -31.57 -6.79 -11.13
N SER A 69 -30.76 -7.76 -11.62
CA SER A 69 -30.63 -8.09 -13.03
C SER A 69 -30.94 -9.57 -13.26
N GLU A 70 -31.95 -9.86 -14.11
CA GLU A 70 -32.23 -11.25 -14.51
C GLU A 70 -31.03 -11.93 -15.17
N LYS A 71 -30.23 -11.16 -15.93
CA LYS A 71 -29.01 -11.66 -16.55
C LYS A 71 -27.98 -12.11 -15.53
N LEU A 72 -27.83 -11.33 -14.43
CA LEU A 72 -26.91 -11.65 -13.35
C LEU A 72 -27.35 -12.90 -12.60
N THR A 73 -28.65 -12.98 -12.26
CA THR A 73 -29.26 -14.16 -11.61
C THR A 73 -29.04 -15.40 -12.47
N TYR A 74 -29.41 -15.34 -13.75
CA TYR A 74 -29.21 -16.43 -14.70
C TYR A 74 -27.74 -16.84 -14.80
N ALA A 75 -26.83 -15.88 -14.93
CA ALA A 75 -25.42 -16.15 -15.03
C ALA A 75 -24.85 -16.85 -13.78
N ARG A 76 -25.34 -16.49 -12.59
CA ARG A 76 -24.91 -17.15 -11.34
C ARG A 76 -25.47 -18.58 -11.23
N GLU A 77 -26.70 -18.78 -11.56
CA GLU A 77 -27.37 -20.10 -11.52
C GLU A 77 -26.80 -21.08 -12.54
N HIS A 78 -26.39 -20.57 -13.71
CA HIS A 78 -25.87 -21.37 -14.84
C HIS A 78 -24.39 -21.17 -15.10
N LEU A 79 -23.62 -20.77 -14.06
CA LEU A 79 -22.20 -20.41 -14.20
C LEU A 79 -21.35 -21.50 -14.88
N ASN A 80 -21.53 -22.76 -14.47
CA ASN A 80 -20.78 -23.89 -15.03
C ASN A 80 -21.15 -24.17 -16.50
N GLU A 81 -22.41 -24.01 -16.85
CA GLU A 81 -22.90 -24.16 -18.22
C GLU A 81 -22.34 -23.06 -19.13
N ILE A 82 -22.46 -21.80 -18.69
CA ILE A 82 -21.91 -20.63 -19.41
C ILE A 82 -20.38 -20.76 -19.58
N PHE A 83 -19.69 -21.20 -18.52
CA PHE A 83 -18.25 -21.42 -18.59
C PHE A 83 -17.92 -22.53 -19.59
N GLY A 84 -18.66 -23.65 -19.58
CA GLY A 84 -18.47 -24.75 -20.49
C GLY A 84 -18.78 -24.41 -21.96
N HIS A 85 -19.69 -23.46 -22.22
CA HIS A 85 -19.93 -22.93 -23.56
C HIS A 85 -18.84 -21.96 -24.02
N LYS A 86 -18.28 -21.17 -23.10
CA LYS A 86 -17.27 -20.15 -23.41
C LYS A 86 -15.87 -20.73 -23.59
N TYR A 87 -15.55 -21.78 -22.85
CA TYR A 87 -14.20 -22.34 -22.78
C TYR A 87 -14.18 -23.84 -23.11
N PRO A 88 -13.09 -24.34 -23.72
CA PRO A 88 -12.99 -25.76 -24.05
C PRO A 88 -12.85 -26.63 -22.80
N LYS A 89 -13.19 -27.93 -22.91
CA LYS A 89 -13.09 -28.92 -21.85
C LYS A 89 -11.70 -28.95 -21.17
N TYR A 90 -10.64 -28.74 -21.98
CA TYR A 90 -9.27 -28.62 -21.48
C TYR A 90 -8.88 -27.14 -21.42
N PHE A 91 -9.39 -26.44 -20.39
CA PHE A 91 -9.09 -25.04 -20.17
C PHE A 91 -7.61 -24.82 -19.86
N ARG A 92 -7.00 -23.81 -20.49
CA ARG A 92 -5.60 -23.42 -20.32
C ARG A 92 -5.49 -21.90 -20.29
N LYS A 93 -4.34 -21.37 -19.84
CA LYS A 93 -4.07 -19.93 -19.77
C LYS A 93 -4.27 -19.20 -21.10
N GLU A 94 -3.99 -19.85 -22.23
CA GLU A 94 -4.13 -19.29 -23.58
C GLU A 94 -5.59 -19.00 -23.94
N HIS A 95 -6.55 -19.58 -23.24
CA HIS A 95 -7.98 -19.34 -23.44
C HIS A 95 -8.48 -18.09 -22.72
N ILE A 96 -7.68 -17.54 -21.77
CA ILE A 96 -8.00 -16.31 -21.08
C ILE A 96 -7.61 -15.12 -21.98
N LYS A 97 -8.58 -14.26 -22.25
CA LYS A 97 -8.33 -12.99 -22.93
C LYS A 97 -8.48 -11.89 -21.88
N TYR A 98 -7.38 -11.25 -21.57
CA TYR A 98 -7.36 -10.07 -20.73
C TYR A 98 -7.71 -8.82 -21.55
N HIS A 99 -8.23 -7.82 -20.87
CA HIS A 99 -8.36 -6.49 -21.43
C HIS A 99 -6.98 -5.97 -21.83
N VAL A 100 -6.93 -5.25 -22.95
CA VAL A 100 -5.71 -4.56 -23.39
C VAL A 100 -5.84 -3.11 -22.96
N ASP A 101 -5.07 -2.72 -21.99
CA ASP A 101 -5.16 -1.41 -21.35
C ASP A 101 -4.69 -0.29 -22.30
N ASP A 102 -5.48 0.78 -22.40
CA ASP A 102 -5.01 2.07 -22.91
C ASP A 102 -4.42 2.88 -21.76
N PRO A 103 -3.25 3.54 -21.92
CA PRO A 103 -2.64 4.35 -20.87
C PRO A 103 -3.56 5.41 -20.24
N GLU A 104 -4.43 6.02 -21.04
CA GLU A 104 -5.34 7.09 -20.61
C GLU A 104 -6.68 6.54 -20.10
N GLU A 105 -6.94 5.25 -20.25
CA GLU A 105 -8.16 4.62 -19.75
C GLU A 105 -8.18 4.61 -18.22
N LEU A 106 -9.36 4.88 -17.65
CA LEU A 106 -9.56 4.89 -16.20
C LEU A 106 -9.47 3.48 -15.62
N ALA A 107 -8.46 3.22 -14.80
CA ALA A 107 -8.26 1.94 -14.14
C ALA A 107 -9.03 1.83 -12.82
N MET A 108 -9.04 2.91 -12.04
CA MET A 108 -9.65 2.89 -10.72
C MET A 108 -10.08 4.28 -10.23
N ILE A 109 -11.01 4.29 -9.27
CA ILE A 109 -11.38 5.48 -8.50
C ILE A 109 -11.08 5.20 -7.03
N ASN A 110 -10.10 5.90 -6.47
CA ASN A 110 -9.73 5.74 -5.05
C ASN A 110 -10.26 6.89 -4.21
N TYR A 111 -11.06 6.56 -3.19
CA TYR A 111 -11.68 7.56 -2.34
C TYR A 111 -10.79 7.96 -1.17
N THR A 112 -10.60 9.26 -1.00
CA THR A 112 -9.89 9.85 0.14
C THR A 112 -10.88 10.51 1.10
N SER A 113 -10.56 10.51 2.39
CA SER A 113 -11.28 11.30 3.39
C SER A 113 -11.05 12.78 3.11
N GLY A 114 -12.01 13.42 2.45
CA GLY A 114 -11.92 14.85 2.15
C GLY A 114 -11.91 15.70 3.44
N THR A 115 -11.12 16.76 3.46
CA THR A 115 -11.08 17.75 4.54
C THR A 115 -12.42 18.47 4.74
N THR A 116 -13.32 18.39 3.76
CA THR A 116 -14.66 19.00 3.75
C THR A 116 -15.78 18.06 4.21
N GLY A 117 -15.43 16.86 4.72
CA GLY A 117 -16.42 15.86 5.21
C GLY A 117 -17.01 14.95 4.14
N PHE A 118 -16.85 15.25 2.86
CA PHE A 118 -17.24 14.37 1.75
C PHE A 118 -16.03 13.67 1.16
N SER A 119 -16.15 12.37 0.93
CA SER A 119 -15.10 11.59 0.27
C SER A 119 -14.94 12.08 -1.19
N LYS A 120 -13.69 12.30 -1.61
CA LYS A 120 -13.34 12.65 -3.00
C LYS A 120 -12.86 11.42 -3.72
N GLY A 121 -13.43 11.13 -4.89
CA GLY A 121 -12.98 10.04 -5.76
C GLY A 121 -11.85 10.51 -6.67
N VAL A 122 -10.64 10.03 -6.42
CA VAL A 122 -9.48 10.28 -7.27
C VAL A 122 -9.52 9.30 -8.44
N MET A 123 -9.59 9.84 -9.65
CA MET A 123 -9.64 9.08 -10.89
C MET A 123 -8.21 8.78 -11.36
N LEU A 124 -7.84 7.49 -11.38
CA LEU A 124 -6.49 7.05 -11.72
C LEU A 124 -6.50 6.26 -13.03
N PRO A 125 -5.84 6.77 -14.08
CA PRO A 125 -5.66 6.05 -15.33
C PRO A 125 -4.58 4.95 -15.19
N TYR A 126 -4.56 4.00 -16.12
CA TYR A 126 -3.55 2.93 -16.11
C TYR A 126 -2.12 3.47 -16.14
N ARG A 127 -1.84 4.57 -16.87
CA ARG A 127 -0.49 5.17 -16.91
C ARG A 127 0.04 5.56 -15.53
N ALA A 128 -0.84 5.99 -14.62
CA ALA A 128 -0.44 6.38 -13.27
C ALA A 128 0.04 5.17 -12.44
N LEU A 129 -0.61 4.02 -12.60
CA LEU A 129 -0.17 2.77 -11.98
C LEU A 129 1.13 2.27 -12.61
N TRP A 130 1.24 2.32 -13.94
CA TRP A 130 2.44 1.87 -14.66
C TRP A 130 3.66 2.73 -14.34
N GLY A 131 3.53 4.06 -14.23
CA GLY A 131 4.64 4.95 -13.90
C GLY A 131 5.26 4.63 -12.52
N ASN A 132 4.41 4.36 -11.53
CA ASN A 132 4.88 3.91 -10.21
C ASN A 132 5.57 2.54 -10.29
N LEU A 133 4.96 1.59 -11.01
CA LEU A 133 5.50 0.25 -11.18
C LEU A 133 6.86 0.27 -11.91
N ASP A 134 6.97 1.05 -13.00
CA ASP A 134 8.21 1.22 -13.75
C ASP A 134 9.35 1.75 -12.85
N TYR A 135 9.07 2.76 -12.03
CA TYR A 135 10.03 3.26 -11.06
C TYR A 135 10.48 2.20 -10.06
N LEU A 136 9.55 1.45 -9.47
CA LEU A 136 9.87 0.40 -8.50
C LEU A 136 10.64 -0.76 -9.14
N MET A 137 10.32 -1.10 -10.40
CA MET A 137 11.03 -2.12 -11.16
C MET A 137 12.48 -1.72 -11.48
N ASP A 138 12.72 -0.45 -11.75
CA ASP A 138 14.05 0.07 -12.07
C ASP A 138 14.93 0.27 -10.82
N THR A 139 14.34 0.66 -9.70
CA THR A 139 15.09 1.14 -8.53
C THR A 139 15.10 0.16 -7.36
N VAL A 140 13.98 -0.47 -7.05
CA VAL A 140 13.84 -1.37 -5.89
C VAL A 140 14.20 -2.81 -6.25
N LYS A 141 13.62 -3.33 -7.34
CA LYS A 141 13.86 -4.71 -7.79
C LYS A 141 15.34 -5.12 -7.88
N PRO A 142 16.25 -4.31 -8.47
CA PRO A 142 17.66 -4.70 -8.56
C PRO A 142 18.34 -4.90 -7.20
N LYS A 143 17.80 -4.29 -6.16
CA LYS A 143 18.35 -4.28 -4.81
C LYS A 143 17.85 -5.44 -3.94
N ILE A 144 16.58 -5.84 -4.11
CA ILE A 144 15.97 -6.89 -3.28
C ILE A 144 16.04 -8.31 -3.87
N GLY A 145 16.34 -8.45 -5.18
CA GLY A 145 16.43 -9.76 -5.83
C GLY A 145 15.08 -10.35 -6.25
N LYS A 146 14.97 -11.67 -6.20
CA LYS A 146 13.78 -12.45 -6.57
C LYS A 146 13.30 -13.30 -5.38
N ASN A 147 11.99 -13.62 -5.38
CA ASN A 147 11.36 -14.47 -4.36
C ASN A 147 11.47 -13.89 -2.95
N CYS A 148 11.35 -12.57 -2.84
CA CYS A 148 11.37 -11.88 -1.55
C CYS A 148 10.11 -12.16 -0.74
N ASN A 149 10.24 -12.13 0.57
CA ASN A 149 9.14 -12.17 1.51
C ASN A 149 8.66 -10.75 1.79
N ILE A 150 7.36 -10.55 1.71
CA ILE A 150 6.70 -9.27 2.01
C ILE A 150 5.59 -9.53 3.01
N LEU A 151 5.56 -8.77 4.09
CA LEU A 151 4.44 -8.77 5.03
C LEU A 151 3.51 -7.61 4.70
N SER A 152 2.29 -7.92 4.28
CA SER A 152 1.26 -6.92 3.98
C SER A 152 0.56 -6.50 5.28
N THR A 153 0.79 -5.27 5.69
CA THR A 153 0.25 -4.65 6.90
C THR A 153 -0.60 -3.41 6.63
N LEU A 154 -0.45 -2.82 5.46
CA LEU A 154 -1.17 -1.62 5.04
C LEU A 154 -2.53 -1.98 4.45
N PRO A 155 -3.55 -1.12 4.62
CA PRO A 155 -4.84 -1.34 3.98
C PRO A 155 -4.73 -1.41 2.46
N MET A 156 -5.22 -2.51 1.86
CA MET A 156 -5.19 -2.73 0.40
C MET A 156 -6.08 -1.78 -0.40
N ALA A 157 -7.05 -1.12 0.25
CA ALA A 157 -7.86 -0.08 -0.37
C ALA A 157 -7.17 1.30 -0.39
N HIS A 158 -6.00 1.42 0.24
CA HIS A 158 -5.17 2.63 0.21
C HIS A 158 -4.06 2.48 -0.83
N MET A 159 -3.80 3.53 -1.63
CA MET A 159 -2.83 3.47 -2.74
C MET A 159 -1.43 3.03 -2.31
N TYR A 160 -0.98 3.43 -1.12
CA TYR A 160 0.31 3.01 -0.61
C TYR A 160 0.39 1.48 -0.47
N GLY A 161 -0.54 0.86 0.24
CA GLY A 161 -0.57 -0.60 0.41
C GLY A 161 -0.83 -1.33 -0.92
N LEU A 162 -1.79 -0.86 -1.71
CA LEU A 162 -2.13 -1.47 -2.98
C LEU A 162 -0.93 -1.52 -3.95
N MET A 163 -0.23 -0.40 -4.12
CA MET A 163 0.90 -0.34 -5.05
C MET A 163 2.12 -1.08 -4.52
N THR A 164 2.54 -0.81 -3.28
CA THR A 164 3.85 -1.25 -2.78
C THR A 164 3.84 -2.65 -2.17
N GLU A 165 2.76 -3.06 -1.48
CA GLU A 165 2.68 -4.39 -0.86
C GLU A 165 2.01 -5.43 -1.78
N PHE A 166 1.18 -5.00 -2.75
CA PHE A 166 0.42 -5.92 -3.58
C PHE A 166 0.85 -5.90 -5.05
N ILE A 167 0.55 -4.84 -5.82
CA ILE A 167 0.76 -4.83 -7.28
C ILE A 167 2.23 -5.09 -7.63
N PHE A 168 3.14 -4.33 -7.04
CA PHE A 168 4.58 -4.46 -7.27
C PHE A 168 5.08 -5.89 -6.98
N ASN A 169 4.65 -6.47 -5.88
CA ASN A 169 5.13 -7.79 -5.47
C ASN A 169 4.53 -8.93 -6.28
N ILE A 170 3.30 -8.80 -6.78
CA ILE A 170 2.73 -9.75 -7.73
C ILE A 170 3.51 -9.76 -9.04
N VAL A 171 3.85 -8.57 -9.55
CA VAL A 171 4.64 -8.46 -10.79
C VAL A 171 6.04 -9.04 -10.63
N LEU A 172 6.64 -8.93 -9.45
CA LEU A 172 7.95 -9.54 -9.14
C LEU A 172 7.89 -11.04 -8.89
N GLY A 173 6.71 -11.60 -8.59
CA GLY A 173 6.55 -12.98 -8.14
C GLY A 173 7.07 -13.21 -6.71
N ASN A 174 6.97 -12.20 -5.85
CA ASN A 174 7.34 -12.28 -4.45
C ASN A 174 6.30 -13.04 -3.62
N HIS A 175 6.70 -13.51 -2.45
CA HIS A 175 5.79 -14.12 -1.47
C HIS A 175 5.15 -13.02 -0.62
N ILE A 176 3.82 -12.87 -0.70
CA ILE A 176 3.07 -11.90 0.09
C ILE A 176 2.36 -12.63 1.23
N PHE A 177 2.69 -12.27 2.47
CA PHE A 177 2.03 -12.75 3.68
C PHE A 177 0.99 -11.72 4.13
N PHE A 178 -0.28 -12.11 4.16
CA PHE A 178 -1.37 -11.25 4.59
C PHE A 178 -1.70 -11.49 6.06
N LEU A 179 -1.83 -10.41 6.83
CA LEU A 179 -2.37 -10.52 8.18
C LEU A 179 -3.87 -10.83 8.12
N THR A 180 -4.28 -11.90 8.77
CA THR A 180 -5.70 -12.32 8.85
C THR A 180 -6.47 -11.64 9.98
N ARG A 181 -5.80 -10.83 10.80
CA ARG A 181 -6.35 -10.09 11.92
C ARG A 181 -6.00 -8.62 11.81
N GLN A 182 -6.80 -7.78 12.48
CA GLN A 182 -6.51 -6.34 12.53
C GLN A 182 -5.09 -6.07 13.04
N PRO A 183 -4.28 -5.28 12.32
CA PRO A 183 -2.90 -5.02 12.68
C PRO A 183 -2.77 -4.38 14.07
N SER A 184 -2.09 -5.04 14.98
CA SER A 184 -1.65 -4.47 16.25
C SER A 184 -0.13 -4.49 16.34
N PRO A 185 0.53 -3.62 17.13
CA PRO A 185 1.99 -3.62 17.22
C PRO A 185 2.59 -4.97 17.61
N THR A 186 1.93 -5.70 18.50
CA THR A 186 2.37 -7.03 18.93
C THR A 186 2.24 -8.05 17.80
N LEU A 187 1.08 -8.08 17.13
CA LEU A 187 0.84 -8.98 16.01
C LEU A 187 1.79 -8.68 14.83
N ILE A 188 2.04 -7.41 14.54
CA ILE A 188 3.00 -7.02 13.50
C ILE A 188 4.41 -7.49 13.88
N SER A 189 4.87 -7.29 15.12
CA SER A 189 6.19 -7.74 15.56
C SER A 189 6.33 -9.27 15.49
N GLU A 190 5.31 -10.01 15.90
CA GLU A 190 5.27 -11.49 15.77
C GLU A 190 5.34 -11.92 14.30
N ALA A 191 4.53 -11.31 13.44
CA ALA A 191 4.50 -11.60 12.02
C ALA A 191 5.80 -11.24 11.29
N LEU A 192 6.46 -10.12 11.65
CA LEU A 192 7.78 -9.74 11.13
C LEU A 192 8.83 -10.80 11.47
N ASN A 193 8.82 -11.31 12.71
CA ASN A 193 9.76 -12.35 13.14
C ASN A 193 9.50 -13.70 12.47
N GLU A 194 8.24 -14.03 12.17
CA GLU A 194 7.86 -15.28 11.50
C GLU A 194 8.17 -15.23 10.00
N THR A 195 7.82 -14.14 9.34
CA THR A 195 7.91 -14.01 7.87
C THR A 195 9.27 -13.54 7.39
N LYS A 196 10.03 -12.84 8.24
CA LYS A 196 11.35 -12.25 7.94
C LYS A 196 11.37 -11.55 6.59
N PRO A 197 10.59 -10.46 6.44
CA PRO A 197 10.43 -9.79 5.16
C PRO A 197 11.73 -9.13 4.70
N ASP A 198 11.99 -9.21 3.40
CA ASP A 198 13.16 -8.60 2.78
C ASP A 198 13.02 -7.08 2.62
N ILE A 199 11.79 -6.60 2.51
CA ILE A 199 11.45 -5.17 2.52
C ILE A 199 10.18 -4.95 3.34
N ILE A 200 10.16 -3.88 4.11
CA ILE A 200 9.01 -3.54 4.97
C ILE A 200 8.47 -2.19 4.53
N PHE A 201 7.16 -2.14 4.28
CA PHE A 201 6.43 -0.89 4.07
C PHE A 201 5.63 -0.57 5.34
N ALA A 202 5.79 0.63 5.88
CA ALA A 202 5.18 0.97 7.15
C ALA A 202 4.74 2.44 7.22
N VAL A 203 3.75 2.70 8.05
CA VAL A 203 3.39 4.06 8.46
C VAL A 203 4.15 4.44 9.74
N PRO A 204 4.46 5.72 9.96
CA PRO A 204 5.21 6.18 11.14
C PRO A 204 4.65 5.71 12.47
N LEU A 205 3.33 5.60 12.60
CA LEU A 205 2.68 5.15 13.83
C LEU A 205 3.08 3.73 14.24
N VAL A 206 3.25 2.82 13.27
CA VAL A 206 3.68 1.44 13.51
C VAL A 206 5.12 1.43 14.01
N ILE A 207 6.00 2.15 13.30
CA ILE A 207 7.41 2.31 13.67
C ILE A 207 7.55 2.90 15.09
N ASP A 208 6.83 3.99 15.36
CA ASP A 208 6.86 4.66 16.68
C ASP A 208 6.47 3.69 17.80
N LYS A 209 5.41 2.92 17.62
CA LYS A 209 4.96 1.94 18.62
C LYS A 209 5.97 0.81 18.86
N ILE A 210 6.57 0.25 17.79
CA ILE A 210 7.60 -0.80 17.91
C ILE A 210 8.81 -0.23 18.65
N VAL A 211 9.33 0.91 18.22
CA VAL A 211 10.55 1.52 18.79
C VAL A 211 10.35 1.91 20.25
N ARG A 212 9.24 2.58 20.59
CA ARG A 212 8.99 3.01 21.97
C ARG A 212 8.71 1.85 22.91
N LYS A 213 8.05 0.80 22.44
CA LYS A 213 7.70 -0.35 23.27
C LYS A 213 8.86 -1.35 23.43
N HIS A 214 9.59 -1.63 22.36
CA HIS A 214 10.55 -2.74 22.33
C HIS A 214 12.02 -2.29 22.31
N VAL A 215 12.32 -1.13 21.70
CA VAL A 215 13.69 -0.69 21.46
C VAL A 215 14.17 0.29 22.55
N PHE A 216 13.51 1.44 22.71
CA PHE A 216 13.96 2.50 23.60
C PHE A 216 14.14 2.07 25.06
N PRO A 217 13.29 1.23 25.68
CA PRO A 217 13.52 0.77 27.06
C PRO A 217 14.83 0.00 27.25
N ARG A 218 15.37 -0.59 26.18
CA ARG A 218 16.60 -1.39 26.21
C ARG A 218 17.84 -0.59 25.81
N VAL A 219 17.70 0.40 24.94
CA VAL A 219 18.85 1.14 24.37
C VAL A 219 19.04 2.54 24.97
N GLN A 220 18.01 3.16 25.53
CA GLN A 220 18.10 4.49 26.17
C GLN A 220 18.49 4.43 27.65
N THR A 221 19.29 3.44 28.05
CA THR A 221 19.79 3.33 29.41
C THR A 221 21.04 4.23 29.61
N ASN A 222 21.28 4.65 30.86
CA ASN A 222 22.45 5.49 31.19
C ASN A 222 23.78 4.83 30.78
N TRP A 223 23.88 3.49 30.89
CA TRP A 223 25.05 2.73 30.48
C TRP A 223 25.26 2.77 28.96
N VAL A 224 24.22 2.59 28.17
CA VAL A 224 24.33 2.66 26.71
C VAL A 224 24.74 4.06 26.27
N ARG A 225 24.17 5.11 26.88
CA ARG A 225 24.55 6.51 26.62
C ARG A 225 26.03 6.76 26.94
N LEU A 226 26.51 6.27 28.08
CA LEU A 226 27.92 6.40 28.48
C LEU A 226 28.84 5.69 27.47
N LEU A 227 28.50 4.46 27.09
CA LEU A 227 29.30 3.66 26.18
C LEU A 227 29.32 4.24 24.76
N THR A 228 28.20 4.79 24.27
CA THR A 228 28.12 5.45 22.97
C THR A 228 28.86 6.79 22.91
N SER A 229 29.14 7.42 24.06
CA SER A 229 29.96 8.64 24.15
C SER A 229 31.47 8.38 24.03
N MET A 230 31.92 7.12 24.16
CA MET A 230 33.31 6.75 24.05
C MET A 230 33.74 6.52 22.59
N PRO A 231 34.65 7.30 21.98
CA PRO A 231 34.94 7.26 20.55
C PRO A 231 35.34 5.87 20.03
N VAL A 232 36.13 5.12 20.80
CA VAL A 232 36.65 3.79 20.39
C VAL A 232 35.56 2.70 20.46
N LEU A 233 34.62 2.79 21.40
CA LEU A 233 33.56 1.81 21.63
C LEU A 233 32.28 2.13 20.87
N SER A 234 32.07 3.40 20.52
CA SER A 234 30.87 3.92 19.92
C SER A 234 30.44 3.13 18.67
N LYS A 235 31.35 2.86 17.75
CA LYS A 235 31.07 2.13 16.50
C LYS A 235 30.53 0.72 16.77
N ARG A 236 31.22 -0.07 17.57
CA ARG A 236 30.85 -1.45 17.90
C ARG A 236 29.51 -1.52 18.66
N ILE A 237 29.25 -0.53 19.51
CA ILE A 237 28.00 -0.47 20.28
C ILE A 237 26.84 -0.11 19.37
N LYS A 238 27.02 0.85 18.47
CA LYS A 238 26.02 1.21 17.47
C LYS A 238 25.69 0.04 16.55
N GLU A 239 26.69 -0.74 16.13
CA GLU A 239 26.50 -1.97 15.36
C GLU A 239 25.64 -2.99 16.12
N LYS A 240 25.92 -3.25 17.40
CA LYS A 240 25.11 -4.14 18.24
C LYS A 240 23.70 -3.62 18.47
N ILE A 241 23.53 -2.31 18.64
CA ILE A 241 22.20 -1.69 18.75
C ILE A 241 21.45 -1.86 17.43
N ARG A 242 22.12 -1.62 16.29
CA ARG A 242 21.55 -1.84 14.97
C ARG A 242 21.07 -3.28 14.78
N GLU A 243 21.91 -4.27 15.09
CA GLU A 243 21.54 -5.70 15.02
C GLU A 243 20.33 -6.03 15.90
N PHE A 244 20.32 -5.51 17.12
CA PHE A 244 19.17 -5.67 18.02
C PHE A 244 17.88 -5.05 17.44
N VAL A 245 17.99 -3.83 16.90
CA VAL A 245 16.82 -3.13 16.30
C VAL A 245 16.34 -3.88 15.05
N LEU A 246 17.26 -4.35 14.19
CA LEU A 246 16.91 -5.18 13.03
C LEU A 246 16.16 -6.45 13.44
N GLY A 247 16.51 -7.05 14.57
CA GLY A 247 15.80 -8.19 15.14
C GLY A 247 14.32 -7.91 15.43
N GLU A 248 13.95 -6.69 15.82
CA GLU A 248 12.56 -6.30 16.03
C GLU A 248 11.79 -6.06 14.71
N PHE A 249 12.51 -6.00 13.58
CA PHE A 249 11.99 -5.80 12.23
C PHE A 249 12.20 -7.03 11.31
N GLY A 250 12.30 -8.24 11.88
CA GLY A 250 12.42 -9.48 11.09
C GLY A 250 13.85 -9.84 10.69
N GLU A 251 14.86 -9.43 11.46
CA GLU A 251 16.30 -9.73 11.38
C GLU A 251 17.05 -8.91 10.33
N HIS A 252 16.77 -9.04 9.03
CA HIS A 252 17.60 -8.46 7.98
C HIS A 252 16.81 -7.86 6.81
N PRO A 253 15.85 -6.97 7.05
CA PRO A 253 15.21 -6.27 5.93
C PRO A 253 16.27 -5.47 5.17
N TYR A 254 16.25 -5.56 3.85
CA TYR A 254 17.08 -4.71 3.00
C TYR A 254 16.76 -3.24 3.28
N GLU A 255 15.47 -2.91 3.35
CA GLU A 255 15.01 -1.54 3.51
C GLU A 255 13.68 -1.49 4.29
N VAL A 256 13.54 -0.52 5.17
CA VAL A 256 12.28 -0.19 5.86
C VAL A 256 11.75 1.13 5.30
N VAL A 257 10.78 1.03 4.42
CA VAL A 257 10.18 2.17 3.72
C VAL A 257 9.10 2.79 4.58
N VAL A 258 9.23 4.05 4.91
CA VAL A 258 8.25 4.82 5.67
C VAL A 258 7.54 5.82 4.77
N GLY A 259 6.22 5.82 4.82
CA GLY A 259 5.39 6.72 4.01
C GLY A 259 4.07 7.08 4.69
N GLY A 260 3.30 7.96 4.06
CA GLY A 260 1.96 8.36 4.49
C GLY A 260 1.92 9.46 5.56
N ALA A 261 2.99 9.69 6.32
CA ALA A 261 3.13 10.78 7.28
C ALA A 261 4.60 11.01 7.64
N PRO A 262 4.98 12.16 8.25
CA PRO A 262 6.33 12.39 8.74
C PRO A 262 6.70 11.44 9.89
N LEU A 263 7.91 10.89 9.87
CA LEU A 263 8.44 10.13 10.99
C LEU A 263 8.78 11.05 12.17
N ASN A 264 8.63 10.53 13.40
CA ASN A 264 9.03 11.25 14.59
C ASN A 264 10.54 11.54 14.56
N LYS A 265 10.94 12.80 14.75
CA LYS A 265 12.34 13.26 14.66
C LYS A 265 13.29 12.54 15.61
N GLU A 266 12.83 12.15 16.81
CA GLU A 266 13.65 11.42 17.79
C GLU A 266 14.00 10.03 17.25
N ILE A 267 13.02 9.33 16.66
CA ILE A 267 13.19 8.00 16.08
C ILE A 267 14.02 8.07 14.79
N GLU A 268 13.74 9.05 13.95
CA GLU A 268 14.49 9.30 12.73
C GLU A 268 15.98 9.52 13.01
N ASN A 269 16.30 10.44 13.92
CA ASN A 269 17.68 10.70 14.34
C ASN A 269 18.35 9.47 14.98
N PHE A 270 17.58 8.70 15.76
CA PHE A 270 18.07 7.45 16.32
C PHE A 270 18.44 6.46 15.23
N PHE A 271 17.55 6.20 14.27
CA PHE A 271 17.77 5.28 13.15
C PHE A 271 19.01 5.68 12.31
N VAL A 272 19.10 6.96 11.95
CA VAL A 272 20.28 7.49 11.23
C VAL A 272 21.56 7.30 12.04
N SER A 273 21.51 7.54 13.36
CA SER A 273 22.68 7.45 14.23
C SER A 273 23.28 6.04 14.34
N ILE A 274 22.48 5.00 14.16
CA ILE A 274 22.88 3.59 14.20
C ILE A 274 23.03 2.97 12.81
N GLY A 275 22.75 3.71 11.74
CA GLY A 275 22.76 3.23 10.36
C GLY A 275 21.66 2.18 10.08
N PHE A 276 20.45 2.37 10.64
CA PHE A 276 19.29 1.53 10.36
C PHE A 276 18.83 1.76 8.90
N PRO A 277 18.43 0.71 8.14
CA PRO A 277 18.13 0.80 6.71
C PRO A 277 16.76 1.45 6.45
N ILE A 278 16.64 2.72 6.80
CA ILE A 278 15.42 3.49 6.59
C ILE A 278 15.39 4.13 5.21
N ALA A 279 14.25 4.03 4.55
CA ALA A 279 13.90 4.74 3.32
C ALA A 279 12.64 5.59 3.54
N MET A 280 12.49 6.65 2.77
CA MET A 280 11.33 7.55 2.90
C MET A 280 10.67 7.75 1.55
N GLY A 281 9.35 7.55 1.51
CA GLY A 281 8.49 7.86 0.37
C GLY A 281 7.49 8.96 0.69
N TYR A 282 7.32 9.90 -0.22
CA TYR A 282 6.27 10.92 -0.16
C TYR A 282 5.41 10.87 -1.42
N GLY A 283 4.12 10.99 -1.20
CA GLY A 283 3.16 10.99 -2.28
C GLY A 283 1.73 11.16 -1.81
N THR A 284 0.80 11.13 -2.75
CA THR A 284 -0.63 11.32 -2.53
C THR A 284 -1.43 10.31 -3.35
N THR A 285 -2.71 10.17 -3.06
CA THR A 285 -3.59 9.29 -3.85
C THR A 285 -3.60 9.71 -5.32
N GLU A 286 -3.56 11.02 -5.58
CA GLU A 286 -3.57 11.62 -6.92
C GLU A 286 -2.31 11.31 -7.76
N THR A 287 -1.29 10.72 -7.15
CA THR A 287 -0.03 10.33 -7.83
C THR A 287 0.25 8.81 -7.80
N ALA A 288 -0.70 8.01 -7.38
CA ALA A 288 -0.82 6.55 -7.44
C ALA A 288 0.33 5.69 -6.85
N PRO A 289 1.02 5.95 -5.74
CA PRO A 289 0.95 7.12 -4.87
C PRO A 289 2.17 8.05 -4.94
N LEU A 290 3.27 7.74 -5.66
CA LEU A 290 4.62 8.21 -5.38
C LEU A 290 4.98 9.49 -6.14
N ILE A 291 5.53 10.48 -5.42
CA ILE A 291 6.09 11.72 -5.96
C ILE A 291 7.60 11.75 -5.78
N THR A 292 8.08 11.50 -4.54
CA THR A 292 9.51 11.48 -4.21
C THR A 292 9.88 10.24 -3.41
N PHE A 293 11.14 9.85 -3.48
CA PHE A 293 11.67 8.72 -2.73
C PHE A 293 13.15 8.92 -2.38
N ALA A 294 13.55 8.46 -1.19
CA ALA A 294 14.94 8.34 -0.78
C ALA A 294 15.21 6.90 -0.33
N HIS A 295 16.11 6.23 -1.01
CA HIS A 295 16.62 4.93 -0.57
C HIS A 295 17.48 5.06 0.68
N GLN A 296 17.66 3.96 1.43
CA GLN A 296 18.49 3.94 2.64
C GLN A 296 19.90 4.49 2.43
N ASP A 297 20.47 4.28 1.24
CA ASP A 297 21.85 4.69 0.90
C ASP A 297 21.97 6.22 0.70
N ASP A 298 20.88 6.87 0.28
CA ASP A 298 20.81 8.29 -0.06
C ASP A 298 19.91 9.09 0.91
N TYR A 299 19.46 8.44 1.98
CA TYR A 299 18.52 9.06 2.91
C TYR A 299 19.16 10.15 3.74
N VAL A 300 18.55 11.32 3.73
CA VAL A 300 18.91 12.47 4.56
C VAL A 300 17.76 12.75 5.54
N ALA A 301 18.07 12.82 6.83
CA ALA A 301 17.06 13.08 7.87
C ALA A 301 16.27 14.37 7.60
N GLY A 302 14.96 14.29 7.71
CA GLY A 302 14.04 15.38 7.42
C GLY A 302 13.73 15.58 5.92
N SER A 303 14.29 14.75 5.03
CA SER A 303 14.00 14.79 3.59
C SER A 303 12.99 13.71 3.18
N CYS A 304 12.17 14.00 2.18
CA CYS A 304 11.33 13.02 1.49
C CYS A 304 11.99 12.47 0.22
N GLY A 305 13.28 12.71 0.02
CA GLY A 305 14.03 12.25 -1.14
C GLY A 305 13.91 13.13 -2.38
N VAL A 306 14.22 12.54 -3.53
CA VAL A 306 14.19 13.18 -4.84
C VAL A 306 12.96 12.77 -5.63
N ALA A 307 12.58 13.57 -6.63
CA ALA A 307 11.50 13.22 -7.54
C ALA A 307 11.76 11.85 -8.19
N VAL A 308 10.73 11.00 -8.20
CA VAL A 308 10.83 9.69 -8.85
C VAL A 308 10.86 9.85 -10.37
N LYS A 309 11.29 8.81 -11.08
CA LYS A 309 11.35 8.76 -12.53
C LYS A 309 10.02 9.23 -13.16
N HIS A 310 10.11 10.05 -14.20
CA HIS A 310 8.97 10.62 -14.92
C HIS A 310 8.10 11.61 -14.12
N MET A 311 8.57 12.06 -12.97
CA MET A 311 7.93 13.12 -12.18
C MET A 311 8.80 14.37 -12.13
N GLU A 312 8.18 15.51 -12.29
CA GLU A 312 8.77 16.83 -12.06
C GLU A 312 8.12 17.46 -10.84
N VAL A 313 8.95 18.03 -9.97
CA VAL A 313 8.50 18.65 -8.72
C VAL A 313 9.04 20.07 -8.62
N LYS A 314 8.19 21.01 -8.20
CA LYS A 314 8.55 22.39 -7.97
C LYS A 314 7.92 22.91 -6.69
N VAL A 315 8.69 23.63 -5.89
CA VAL A 315 8.18 24.42 -4.75
C VAL A 315 7.89 25.84 -5.23
N LEU A 316 6.67 26.29 -5.07
CA LEU A 316 6.25 27.65 -5.40
C LEU A 316 6.63 28.57 -4.24
N SER A 317 7.85 29.10 -4.31
CA SER A 317 8.43 30.03 -3.36
C SER A 317 9.44 30.92 -4.06
N ASP A 318 9.63 32.15 -3.58
CA ASP A 318 10.65 33.07 -4.07
C ASP A 318 12.07 32.59 -3.70
N ASP A 319 12.19 31.84 -2.61
CA ASP A 319 13.42 31.17 -2.18
C ASP A 319 13.10 29.74 -1.72
N PRO A 320 13.00 28.77 -2.64
CA PRO A 320 12.61 27.39 -2.31
C PRO A 320 13.54 26.67 -1.32
N GLN A 321 14.76 27.18 -1.12
CA GLN A 321 15.71 26.58 -0.17
C GLN A 321 15.46 27.03 1.26
N ASN A 322 14.94 28.23 1.49
CA ASN A 322 14.82 28.81 2.81
C ASN A 322 13.37 29.19 3.20
N VAL A 323 12.49 29.37 2.23
CA VAL A 323 11.10 29.77 2.45
C VAL A 323 10.15 28.66 1.99
N PRO A 324 9.32 28.12 2.92
CA PRO A 324 8.30 27.14 2.56
C PRO A 324 7.34 27.68 1.49
N GLY A 325 6.91 26.78 0.59
CA GLY A 325 5.95 27.08 -0.45
C GLY A 325 5.09 25.88 -0.78
N GLU A 326 4.11 26.08 -1.64
CA GLU A 326 3.27 25.00 -2.17
C GLU A 326 4.09 24.08 -3.06
N LEU A 327 3.95 22.76 -2.84
CA LEU A 327 4.58 21.76 -3.69
C LEU A 327 3.65 21.43 -4.86
N VAL A 328 4.12 21.62 -6.05
CA VAL A 328 3.43 21.22 -7.29
C VAL A 328 4.22 20.14 -8.00
N CYS A 329 3.52 19.18 -8.58
CA CYS A 329 4.12 18.11 -9.35
C CYS A 329 3.36 17.87 -10.65
N ARG A 330 4.05 17.33 -11.65
CA ARG A 330 3.48 16.79 -12.87
C ARG A 330 4.25 15.56 -13.32
N GLY A 331 3.60 14.68 -14.05
CA GLY A 331 4.25 13.52 -14.61
C GLY A 331 3.27 12.39 -14.94
N ILE A 332 3.82 11.23 -15.30
CA ILE A 332 3.02 10.06 -15.70
C ILE A 332 2.15 9.53 -14.56
N ASN A 333 2.55 9.77 -13.32
CA ASN A 333 1.85 9.29 -12.12
C ASN A 333 0.59 10.13 -11.77
N VAL A 334 0.39 11.29 -12.39
CA VAL A 334 -0.73 12.22 -12.10
C VAL A 334 -1.95 11.93 -12.97
#